data_3b23a85a61af3e9fb629081b0e5046b1
#
_entry.id   3b23a85a61af3e9fb629081b0e5046b1
#
_cell.length_a   1.000
_cell.length_b   1.000
_cell.length_c   1.000
_cell.angle_alpha   90.00
_cell.angle_beta   90.00
_cell.angle_gamma   90.00
#
_symmetry.space_group_name_H-M   'P 1'
#
loop_
_entity.id
_entity.type
_entity.pdbx_description
1 polymer ?
#
loop_
_entity_poly.entity_id
_entity_poly.type
_entity_poly.pdbx_seq_one_letter_code
_entity_poly.pdbx_strand_id
1 'polypeptide(L)'
;VAGLVPDSAHGTNPATARIAGFSVTNVPSDGRGGVDVSTLEGLLSDDVAAIMLTNPNTLGLFDENILRVTDLVHRAGGQVYGDGANMNAILGIARPGDMGFDVMHFNTHKTFSTPHGGGGPGAGPVAVKRHLEPYLPAPVAASDGDRYWLDFDRPDSIGRVRAYWGSFGVLVRAWAYIRAHGPDGLRRVGEHAVLAANYLLSQVRDMYDLPYDRACMHEFVLSARRQQRHGVRALDIAKRLIDLGVYP
;
A
#
# COMPACT_ATOMS: atom_id res chain seq x y z
N VAL A 1 5.67 -15.65 -17.02
CA VAL A 1 5.63 -14.20 -16.75
C VAL A 1 5.68 -13.99 -15.25
N ALA A 2 6.65 -13.22 -14.77
CA ALA A 2 6.95 -13.05 -13.36
C ALA A 2 6.37 -11.73 -12.80
N GLY A 3 5.87 -11.80 -11.57
CA GLY A 3 5.58 -10.66 -10.72
C GLY A 3 6.63 -10.57 -9.62
N LEU A 4 7.28 -9.41 -9.48
CA LEU A 4 8.23 -9.15 -8.41
C LEU A 4 7.48 -8.60 -7.19
N VAL A 5 7.85 -9.06 -5.99
CA VAL A 5 7.23 -8.60 -4.73
C VAL A 5 8.33 -8.45 -3.68
N PRO A 6 8.48 -7.26 -3.05
CA PRO A 6 9.42 -7.10 -1.94
C PRO A 6 9.11 -8.04 -0.78
N ASP A 7 10.14 -8.51 -0.09
CA ASP A 7 10.01 -9.41 1.06
C ASP A 7 9.30 -8.78 2.26
N SER A 8 9.31 -7.45 2.34
CA SER A 8 8.56 -6.65 3.31
C SER A 8 7.08 -6.47 2.96
N ALA A 9 6.60 -6.97 1.80
CA ALA A 9 5.23 -6.80 1.38
C ALA A 9 4.25 -7.61 2.25
N HIS A 10 3.02 -7.10 2.38
CA HIS A 10 1.94 -7.86 3.00
C HIS A 10 1.68 -9.16 2.22
N GLY A 11 1.37 -10.25 2.93
CA GLY A 11 1.15 -11.57 2.32
C GLY A 11 0.07 -11.64 1.24
N THR A 12 -0.85 -10.69 1.23
CA THR A 12 -1.87 -10.56 0.18
C THR A 12 -1.26 -10.26 -1.19
N ASN A 13 -0.15 -9.49 -1.24
CA ASN A 13 0.46 -9.09 -2.52
C ASN A 13 0.97 -10.30 -3.32
N PRO A 14 1.83 -11.18 -2.79
CA PRO A 14 2.24 -12.37 -3.52
C PRO A 14 1.08 -13.35 -3.77
N ALA A 15 0.09 -13.43 -2.86
CA ALA A 15 -1.09 -14.27 -3.06
C ALA A 15 -1.95 -13.79 -4.24
N THR A 16 -2.22 -12.49 -4.31
CA THR A 16 -3.00 -11.87 -5.40
C THR A 16 -2.29 -11.99 -6.74
N ALA A 17 -0.97 -11.78 -6.78
CA ALA A 17 -0.18 -11.96 -7.99
C ALA A 17 -0.29 -13.40 -8.53
N ARG A 18 -0.23 -14.41 -7.64
CA ARG A 18 -0.42 -15.83 -8.03
C ARG A 18 -1.84 -16.11 -8.54
N ILE A 19 -2.87 -15.56 -7.90
CA ILE A 19 -4.27 -15.69 -8.35
C ILE A 19 -4.45 -15.09 -9.74
N ALA A 20 -3.74 -14.00 -10.04
CA ALA A 20 -3.72 -13.37 -11.36
C ALA A 20 -2.90 -14.14 -12.41
N GLY A 21 -2.29 -15.27 -12.06
CA GLY A 21 -1.55 -16.14 -12.97
C GLY A 21 -0.06 -15.85 -13.09
N PHE A 22 0.51 -14.97 -12.26
CA PHE A 22 1.94 -14.68 -12.27
C PHE A 22 2.72 -15.68 -11.39
N SER A 23 3.92 -16.04 -11.82
CA SER A 23 4.93 -16.58 -10.92
C SER A 23 5.46 -15.44 -10.05
N VAL A 24 5.68 -15.70 -8.77
CA VAL A 24 6.14 -14.65 -7.82
C VAL A 24 7.59 -14.88 -7.46
N THR A 25 8.39 -13.83 -7.64
CA THR A 25 9.79 -13.77 -7.20
C THR A 25 9.92 -12.68 -6.13
N ASN A 26 10.50 -13.03 -5.00
CA ASN A 26 10.74 -12.06 -3.94
C ASN A 26 11.98 -11.21 -4.23
N VAL A 27 11.87 -9.91 -3.96
CA VAL A 27 12.99 -8.97 -3.96
C VAL A 27 13.35 -8.69 -2.50
N PRO A 28 14.59 -8.92 -2.06
CA PRO A 28 15.00 -8.69 -0.68
C PRO A 28 15.00 -7.19 -0.34
N SER A 29 14.89 -6.90 0.95
CA SER A 29 15.12 -5.56 1.48
C SER A 29 16.63 -5.30 1.65
N ASP A 30 17.03 -4.06 1.46
CA ASP A 30 18.37 -3.57 1.76
C ASP A 30 18.58 -3.39 3.28
N GLY A 31 19.79 -2.99 3.69
CA GLY A 31 20.13 -2.72 5.09
C GLY A 31 19.38 -1.55 5.72
N ARG A 32 18.64 -0.76 4.93
CA ARG A 32 17.81 0.37 5.37
C ARG A 32 16.32 0.06 5.34
N GLY A 33 15.94 -1.16 4.92
CA GLY A 33 14.56 -1.64 4.85
C GLY A 33 13.79 -1.19 3.60
N GLY A 34 14.46 -0.64 2.59
CA GLY A 34 13.94 -0.40 1.25
C GLY A 34 14.17 -1.60 0.33
N VAL A 35 13.76 -1.50 -0.92
CA VAL A 35 14.03 -2.50 -1.95
C VAL A 35 15.53 -2.55 -2.25
N ASP A 36 16.15 -3.74 -2.22
CA ASP A 36 17.54 -3.91 -2.68
C ASP A 36 17.60 -3.72 -4.19
N VAL A 37 18.06 -2.54 -4.59
CA VAL A 37 18.12 -2.14 -6.00
C VAL A 37 19.06 -3.02 -6.82
N SER A 38 20.15 -3.47 -6.23
CA SER A 38 21.15 -4.31 -6.93
C SER A 38 20.58 -5.68 -7.24
N THR A 39 19.88 -6.27 -6.28
CA THR A 39 19.17 -7.54 -6.50
C THR A 39 18.02 -7.37 -7.46
N LEU A 40 17.26 -6.27 -7.38
CA LEU A 40 16.21 -5.96 -8.34
C LEU A 40 16.76 -5.91 -9.78
N GLU A 41 17.83 -5.19 -10.03
CA GLU A 41 18.49 -5.13 -11.34
C GLU A 41 18.82 -6.51 -11.90
N GLY A 42 19.30 -7.42 -11.06
CA GLY A 42 19.62 -8.80 -11.46
C GLY A 42 18.41 -9.71 -11.71
N LEU A 43 17.23 -9.33 -11.23
CA LEU A 43 15.97 -10.08 -11.42
C LEU A 43 15.17 -9.59 -12.64
N LEU A 44 15.49 -8.41 -13.17
CA LEU A 44 14.77 -7.84 -14.31
C LEU A 44 15.12 -8.58 -15.61
N SER A 45 14.08 -8.91 -16.36
CA SER A 45 14.15 -9.54 -17.68
C SER A 45 12.85 -9.28 -18.45
N ASP A 46 12.81 -9.65 -19.71
CA ASP A 46 11.61 -9.54 -20.56
C ASP A 46 10.42 -10.36 -20.05
N ASP A 47 10.65 -11.30 -19.13
CA ASP A 47 9.60 -12.09 -18.50
C ASP A 47 8.94 -11.38 -17.29
N VAL A 48 9.47 -10.27 -16.84
CA VAL A 48 8.92 -9.52 -15.70
C VAL A 48 7.78 -8.63 -16.15
N ALA A 49 6.54 -8.98 -15.76
CA ALA A 49 5.37 -8.17 -16.07
C ALA A 49 5.24 -6.96 -15.16
N ALA A 50 5.51 -7.11 -13.87
CA ALA A 50 5.31 -6.05 -12.90
C ALA A 50 6.09 -6.26 -11.61
N ILE A 51 6.27 -5.18 -10.86
CA ILE A 51 6.54 -5.21 -9.43
C ILE A 51 5.31 -4.74 -8.67
N MET A 52 4.95 -5.43 -7.57
CA MET A 52 3.88 -5.02 -6.66
C MET A 52 4.47 -4.65 -5.31
N LEU A 53 4.40 -3.38 -4.94
CA LEU A 53 5.03 -2.86 -3.72
C LEU A 53 4.14 -1.85 -3.00
N THR A 54 4.45 -1.64 -1.72
CA THR A 54 3.81 -0.67 -0.84
C THR A 54 4.83 0.43 -0.52
N ASN A 55 4.45 1.70 -0.64
CA ASN A 55 5.30 2.81 -0.20
C ASN A 55 4.45 3.92 0.47
N PRO A 56 4.65 4.22 1.77
CA PRO A 56 5.59 3.55 2.71
C PRO A 56 5.33 2.06 2.86
N ASN A 57 6.38 1.27 3.12
CA ASN A 57 6.26 -0.18 3.22
C ASN A 57 5.66 -0.63 4.57
N THR A 58 5.47 -1.94 4.77
CA THR A 58 4.90 -2.51 5.99
C THR A 58 5.82 -2.44 7.22
N LEU A 59 7.04 -1.98 7.05
CA LEU A 59 7.96 -1.66 8.16
C LEU A 59 7.80 -0.21 8.63
N GLY A 60 6.89 0.56 8.01
CA GLY A 60 6.70 1.98 8.26
C GLY A 60 7.77 2.88 7.64
N LEU A 61 8.48 2.40 6.63
CA LEU A 61 9.61 3.09 6.03
C LEU A 61 9.26 3.57 4.62
N PHE A 62 9.57 4.83 4.32
CA PHE A 62 9.51 5.33 2.95
C PHE A 62 10.72 4.82 2.17
N ASP A 63 10.50 4.20 1.02
CA ASP A 63 11.59 3.74 0.15
C ASP A 63 12.23 4.94 -0.56
N GLU A 64 13.46 5.25 -0.16
CA GLU A 64 14.21 6.39 -0.69
C GLU A 64 14.61 6.18 -2.15
N ASN A 65 14.65 4.93 -2.61
CA ASN A 65 15.02 4.54 -3.96
C ASN A 65 13.82 4.38 -4.90
N ILE A 66 12.62 4.76 -4.47
CA ILE A 66 11.38 4.47 -5.22
C ILE A 66 11.46 4.90 -6.70
N LEU A 67 11.99 6.08 -6.99
CA LEU A 67 12.13 6.56 -8.37
C LEU A 67 13.08 5.69 -9.19
N ARG A 68 14.16 5.20 -8.59
CA ARG A 68 15.08 4.28 -9.26
C ARG A 68 14.45 2.90 -9.47
N VAL A 69 13.76 2.39 -8.47
CA VAL A 69 13.03 1.11 -8.55
C VAL A 69 12.04 1.13 -9.70
N THR A 70 11.21 2.17 -9.78
CA THR A 70 10.19 2.29 -10.82
C THR A 70 10.79 2.50 -12.21
N ASP A 71 11.84 3.31 -12.34
CA ASP A 71 12.56 3.53 -13.62
C ASP A 71 13.16 2.21 -14.14
N LEU A 72 13.79 1.42 -13.29
CA LEU A 72 14.37 0.13 -13.65
C LEU A 72 13.32 -0.85 -14.18
N VAL A 73 12.18 -0.96 -13.48
CA VAL A 73 11.07 -1.83 -13.89
C VAL A 73 10.50 -1.39 -15.24
N HIS A 74 10.29 -0.08 -15.42
CA HIS A 74 9.79 0.46 -16.69
C HIS A 74 10.76 0.23 -17.84
N ARG A 75 12.07 0.38 -17.65
CA ARG A 75 13.08 0.08 -18.68
C ARG A 75 13.08 -1.38 -19.09
N ALA A 76 12.72 -2.29 -18.20
CA ALA A 76 12.56 -3.71 -18.51
C ALA A 76 11.18 -4.03 -19.13
N GLY A 77 10.33 -3.01 -19.40
CA GLY A 77 9.00 -3.19 -19.97
C GLY A 77 7.90 -3.58 -18.96
N GLY A 78 8.25 -3.67 -17.67
CA GLY A 78 7.32 -4.00 -16.60
C GLY A 78 6.48 -2.83 -16.11
N GLN A 79 5.40 -3.13 -15.39
CA GLN A 79 4.51 -2.16 -14.75
C GLN A 79 4.77 -2.08 -13.24
N VAL A 80 4.39 -0.97 -12.62
CA VAL A 80 4.52 -0.77 -11.17
C VAL A 80 3.15 -0.70 -10.52
N TYR A 81 2.82 -1.71 -9.72
CA TYR A 81 1.58 -1.77 -8.95
C TYR A 81 1.81 -1.29 -7.52
N GLY A 82 1.04 -0.31 -7.09
CA GLY A 82 1.05 0.24 -5.73
C GLY A 82 -0.05 -0.36 -4.85
N ASP A 83 0.36 -0.97 -3.75
CA ASP A 83 -0.53 -1.26 -2.65
C ASP A 83 -0.73 0.03 -1.81
N GLY A 84 -1.93 0.60 -1.86
CA GLY A 84 -2.27 1.84 -1.17
C GLY A 84 -2.61 1.67 0.31
N ALA A 85 -2.25 0.56 0.93
CA ALA A 85 -2.55 0.30 2.34
C ALA A 85 -2.02 1.40 3.28
N ASN A 86 -0.86 1.95 2.99
CA ASN A 86 -0.16 2.94 3.83
C ASN A 86 -0.24 4.37 3.27
N MET A 87 -1.19 4.65 2.37
CA MET A 87 -1.34 5.95 1.74
C MET A 87 -1.65 7.09 2.73
N ASN A 88 -2.23 6.78 3.89
CA ASN A 88 -2.51 7.76 4.94
C ASN A 88 -1.28 8.57 5.37
N ALA A 89 -0.07 8.00 5.30
CA ALA A 89 1.17 8.66 5.68
C ALA A 89 1.68 9.68 4.64
N ILE A 90 1.20 9.61 3.40
CA ILE A 90 1.64 10.48 2.30
C ILE A 90 0.52 11.33 1.70
N LEU A 91 -0.68 11.24 2.29
CA LEU A 91 -1.89 11.88 1.78
C LEU A 91 -1.74 13.40 1.71
N GLY A 92 -1.94 13.98 0.53
CA GLY A 92 -1.76 15.41 0.29
C GLY A 92 -0.30 15.90 0.28
N ILE A 93 0.68 14.98 0.37
CA ILE A 93 2.12 15.28 0.42
C ILE A 93 2.82 14.73 -0.82
N ALA A 94 2.61 13.46 -1.15
CA ALA A 94 3.21 12.82 -2.31
C ALA A 94 2.14 12.15 -3.16
N ARG A 95 2.34 12.15 -4.48
CA ARG A 95 1.44 11.51 -5.45
C ARG A 95 2.10 10.24 -5.99
N PRO A 96 1.51 9.05 -5.80
CA PRO A 96 2.10 7.81 -6.29
C PRO A 96 2.40 7.80 -7.80
N GLY A 97 1.54 8.42 -8.61
CA GLY A 97 1.78 8.56 -10.05
C GLY A 97 3.08 9.29 -10.39
N ASP A 98 3.49 10.29 -9.59
CA ASP A 98 4.75 11.01 -9.77
C ASP A 98 5.97 10.17 -9.33
N MET A 99 5.75 9.19 -8.45
CA MET A 99 6.76 8.22 -8.04
C MET A 99 6.90 7.03 -9.02
N GLY A 100 6.16 7.03 -10.13
CA GLY A 100 6.27 5.98 -11.15
C GLY A 100 5.23 4.87 -11.05
N PHE A 101 4.29 4.90 -10.11
CA PHE A 101 3.23 3.89 -10.04
C PHE A 101 2.29 3.99 -11.24
N ASP A 102 1.98 2.87 -11.88
CA ASP A 102 1.11 2.77 -13.05
C ASP A 102 -0.32 2.41 -12.67
N VAL A 103 -0.47 1.59 -11.64
CA VAL A 103 -1.74 1.19 -11.06
C VAL A 103 -1.64 1.21 -9.54
N MET A 104 -2.70 1.61 -8.86
CA MET A 104 -2.76 1.63 -7.41
C MET A 104 -4.16 1.36 -6.90
N HIS A 105 -4.30 0.49 -5.93
CA HIS A 105 -5.55 0.37 -5.18
C HIS A 105 -5.50 1.18 -3.88
N PHE A 106 -6.67 1.58 -3.39
CA PHE A 106 -6.82 2.34 -2.15
C PHE A 106 -7.63 1.54 -1.14
N ASN A 107 -7.16 1.48 0.10
CA ASN A 107 -7.91 0.89 1.19
C ASN A 107 -8.74 1.96 1.90
N THR A 108 -10.02 2.07 1.57
CA THR A 108 -10.92 3.08 2.18
C THR A 108 -11.04 2.89 3.69
N HIS A 109 -10.99 1.64 4.17
CA HIS A 109 -11.03 1.28 5.58
C HIS A 109 -9.72 1.53 6.36
N LYS A 110 -8.68 2.02 5.68
CA LYS A 110 -7.43 2.49 6.29
C LYS A 110 -7.35 4.01 6.18
N THR A 111 -7.03 4.53 5.01
CA THR A 111 -6.79 5.96 4.76
C THR A 111 -8.01 6.85 5.01
N PHE A 112 -9.21 6.36 4.73
CA PHE A 112 -10.45 7.16 4.82
C PHE A 112 -11.40 6.71 5.94
N SER A 113 -10.88 5.94 6.90
CA SER A 113 -11.57 5.59 8.16
C SER A 113 -12.96 4.97 7.97
N THR A 114 -13.17 4.23 6.88
CA THR A 114 -14.44 3.53 6.67
C THR A 114 -14.47 2.20 7.42
N PRO A 115 -15.65 1.65 7.75
CA PRO A 115 -15.72 0.32 8.34
C PRO A 115 -15.28 -0.76 7.35
N HIS A 116 -14.67 -1.82 7.87
CA HIS A 116 -14.37 -3.06 7.14
C HIS A 116 -15.26 -4.22 7.60
N GLY A 117 -16.01 -4.05 8.66
CA GLY A 117 -16.99 -5.00 9.16
C GLY A 117 -16.39 -6.36 9.58
N GLY A 118 -15.20 -6.36 10.20
CA GLY A 118 -14.53 -7.61 10.61
C GLY A 118 -14.08 -8.47 9.41
N GLY A 119 -13.70 -7.83 8.28
CA GLY A 119 -13.36 -8.48 7.02
C GLY A 119 -14.51 -8.49 6.00
N GLY A 120 -15.66 -7.89 6.36
CA GLY A 120 -16.81 -7.63 5.47
C GLY A 120 -16.68 -6.31 4.75
N PRO A 121 -17.76 -5.60 4.45
CA PRO A 121 -18.00 -4.66 3.33
C PRO A 121 -16.85 -3.68 3.06
N GLY A 122 -15.69 -4.17 2.67
CA GLY A 122 -14.56 -3.38 2.22
C GLY A 122 -14.81 -2.79 0.84
N ALA A 123 -14.04 -1.75 0.49
CA ALA A 123 -13.98 -1.20 -0.85
C ALA A 123 -12.53 -0.82 -1.16
N GLY A 124 -12.12 -1.05 -2.39
CA GLY A 124 -10.77 -0.77 -2.88
C GLY A 124 -10.83 -0.15 -4.26
N PRO A 125 -11.12 1.16 -4.37
CA PRO A 125 -10.99 1.86 -5.64
C PRO A 125 -9.60 1.67 -6.23
N VAL A 126 -9.53 1.57 -7.56
CA VAL A 126 -8.28 1.43 -8.32
C VAL A 126 -8.11 2.65 -9.20
N ALA A 127 -6.92 3.24 -9.16
CA ALA A 127 -6.50 4.27 -10.09
C ALA A 127 -5.40 3.74 -11.00
N VAL A 128 -5.42 4.14 -12.26
CA VAL A 128 -4.42 3.73 -13.26
C VAL A 128 -3.90 4.93 -14.03
N LYS A 129 -2.68 4.82 -14.59
CA LYS A 129 -2.20 5.74 -15.62
C LYS A 129 -2.97 5.53 -16.91
N ARG A 130 -2.98 6.57 -17.77
CA ARG A 130 -3.78 6.60 -19.00
C ARG A 130 -3.57 5.40 -19.92
N HIS A 131 -2.36 4.88 -20.03
CA HIS A 131 -2.07 3.74 -20.90
C HIS A 131 -2.74 2.43 -20.46
N LEU A 132 -3.15 2.33 -19.18
CA LEU A 132 -3.88 1.18 -18.65
C LEU A 132 -5.41 1.37 -18.62
N GLU A 133 -5.90 2.58 -18.90
CA GLU A 133 -7.34 2.89 -18.88
C GLU A 133 -8.17 1.98 -19.80
N PRO A 134 -7.74 1.64 -21.04
CA PRO A 134 -8.51 0.76 -21.93
C PRO A 134 -8.80 -0.62 -21.33
N TYR A 135 -7.92 -1.11 -20.47
CA TYR A 135 -8.00 -2.45 -19.86
C TYR A 135 -8.86 -2.50 -18.59
N LEU A 136 -9.35 -1.37 -18.09
CA LEU A 136 -10.20 -1.34 -16.90
C LEU A 136 -11.47 -2.21 -17.09
N PRO A 137 -12.03 -2.77 -15.98
CA PRO A 137 -13.25 -3.56 -16.05
C PRO A 137 -14.41 -2.81 -16.71
N ALA A 138 -15.17 -3.50 -17.56
CA ALA A 138 -16.41 -2.99 -18.13
C ALA A 138 -17.64 -3.38 -17.28
N PRO A 139 -18.71 -2.58 -17.27
CA PRO A 139 -18.83 -1.24 -17.88
C PRO A 139 -18.16 -0.15 -17.03
N VAL A 140 -17.84 0.97 -17.66
CA VAL A 140 -17.40 2.21 -17.01
C VAL A 140 -18.54 3.20 -16.97
N ALA A 141 -18.66 3.96 -15.88
CA ALA A 141 -19.62 5.06 -15.83
C ALA A 141 -19.10 6.22 -16.70
N ALA A 142 -19.85 6.59 -17.70
CA ALA A 142 -19.56 7.69 -18.61
C ALA A 142 -20.58 8.82 -18.45
N SER A 143 -20.21 10.04 -18.87
CA SER A 143 -21.07 11.21 -18.82
C SER A 143 -20.74 12.16 -19.96
N ASP A 144 -21.77 12.82 -20.51
CA ASP A 144 -21.64 13.96 -21.42
C ASP A 144 -21.84 15.33 -20.71
N GLY A 145 -21.95 15.31 -19.38
CA GLY A 145 -22.22 16.47 -18.55
C GLY A 145 -23.69 16.55 -18.11
N ASP A 146 -24.64 16.17 -18.96
CA ASP A 146 -26.07 16.21 -18.68
C ASP A 146 -26.63 14.85 -18.26
N ARG A 147 -26.06 13.79 -18.79
CA ARG A 147 -26.51 12.41 -18.56
C ARG A 147 -25.36 11.52 -18.17
N TYR A 148 -25.70 10.45 -17.45
CA TYR A 148 -24.78 9.38 -17.10
C TYR A 148 -25.27 8.07 -17.72
N TRP A 149 -24.34 7.26 -18.24
CA TRP A 149 -24.65 5.92 -18.73
C TRP A 149 -23.54 4.93 -18.39
N LEU A 150 -23.81 3.66 -18.58
CA LEU A 150 -22.83 2.60 -18.47
C LEU A 150 -22.27 2.29 -19.86
N ASP A 151 -20.98 2.54 -20.04
CA ASP A 151 -20.27 2.26 -21.28
C ASP A 151 -19.73 0.82 -21.25
N PHE A 152 -20.26 0.00 -22.12
CA PHE A 152 -19.87 -1.40 -22.33
C PHE A 152 -18.97 -1.57 -23.56
N ASP A 153 -18.85 -0.56 -24.42
CA ASP A 153 -18.04 -0.62 -25.64
C ASP A 153 -16.56 -0.37 -25.33
N ARG A 154 -15.94 -1.39 -24.74
CA ARG A 154 -14.54 -1.35 -24.29
C ARG A 154 -13.84 -2.64 -24.73
N PRO A 155 -13.38 -2.71 -25.99
CA PRO A 155 -12.87 -3.95 -26.59
C PRO A 155 -11.61 -4.50 -25.91
N ASP A 156 -10.77 -3.64 -25.34
CA ASP A 156 -9.54 -4.03 -24.65
C ASP A 156 -9.74 -4.31 -23.15
N SER A 157 -10.97 -4.12 -22.63
CA SER A 157 -11.27 -4.34 -21.21
C SER A 157 -11.02 -5.78 -20.78
N ILE A 158 -10.53 -5.95 -19.55
CA ILE A 158 -10.48 -7.28 -18.89
C ILE A 158 -11.87 -7.90 -18.67
N GLY A 159 -12.92 -7.20 -19.05
CA GLY A 159 -14.30 -7.66 -18.96
C GLY A 159 -14.97 -7.33 -17.62
N ARG A 160 -16.10 -7.99 -17.39
CA ARG A 160 -16.89 -7.81 -16.17
C ARG A 160 -16.26 -8.61 -15.01
N VAL A 161 -15.65 -7.92 -14.05
CA VAL A 161 -15.04 -8.54 -12.88
C VAL A 161 -16.06 -8.80 -11.77
N ARG A 162 -17.06 -7.89 -11.61
CA ARG A 162 -18.08 -7.95 -10.56
C ARG A 162 -19.46 -7.54 -11.09
N ALA A 163 -20.52 -7.87 -10.34
CA ALA A 163 -21.88 -7.45 -10.66
C ALA A 163 -22.14 -5.96 -10.36
N TYR A 164 -21.35 -5.34 -9.48
CA TYR A 164 -21.47 -3.93 -9.06
C TYR A 164 -20.10 -3.36 -8.67
N TRP A 165 -20.01 -2.05 -8.49
CA TRP A 165 -18.74 -1.32 -8.27
C TRP A 165 -18.32 -1.22 -6.79
N GLY A 166 -18.51 -2.25 -6.00
CA GLY A 166 -18.12 -2.27 -4.60
C GLY A 166 -19.23 -1.82 -3.64
N SER A 167 -18.90 -1.68 -2.37
CA SER A 167 -19.86 -1.30 -1.33
C SER A 167 -20.19 0.18 -1.38
N PHE A 168 -21.35 0.55 -1.94
CA PHE A 168 -21.78 1.94 -2.10
C PHE A 168 -21.77 2.70 -0.77
N GLY A 169 -22.30 2.13 0.31
CA GLY A 169 -22.33 2.78 1.62
C GLY A 169 -20.93 3.08 2.19
N VAL A 170 -19.96 2.22 1.91
CA VAL A 170 -18.55 2.45 2.29
C VAL A 170 -17.94 3.58 1.47
N LEU A 171 -18.22 3.64 0.16
CA LEU A 171 -17.75 4.72 -0.72
C LEU A 171 -18.33 6.08 -0.32
N VAL A 172 -19.62 6.15 0.05
CA VAL A 172 -20.24 7.38 0.56
C VAL A 172 -19.59 7.84 1.86
N ARG A 173 -19.25 6.93 2.76
CA ARG A 173 -18.53 7.28 4.01
C ARG A 173 -17.13 7.81 3.72
N ALA A 174 -16.39 7.19 2.80
CA ALA A 174 -15.09 7.70 2.36
C ALA A 174 -15.22 9.11 1.78
N TRP A 175 -16.22 9.34 0.93
CA TRP A 175 -16.51 10.65 0.35
C TRP A 175 -16.83 11.68 1.43
N ALA A 176 -17.68 11.34 2.39
CA ALA A 176 -18.03 12.24 3.49
C ALA A 176 -16.81 12.60 4.35
N TYR A 177 -15.94 11.61 4.65
CA TYR A 177 -14.68 11.82 5.34
C TYR A 177 -13.78 12.81 4.59
N ILE A 178 -13.57 12.58 3.29
CA ILE A 178 -12.77 13.45 2.44
C ILE A 178 -13.34 14.87 2.42
N ARG A 179 -14.67 15.00 2.28
CA ARG A 179 -15.34 16.31 2.26
C ARG A 179 -15.26 17.05 3.60
N ALA A 180 -15.36 16.32 4.72
CA ALA A 180 -15.30 16.90 6.05
C ALA A 180 -13.91 17.45 6.39
N HIS A 181 -12.85 16.74 5.98
CA HIS A 181 -11.48 17.16 6.22
C HIS A 181 -10.98 18.21 5.23
N GLY A 182 -11.42 18.15 3.99
CA GLY A 182 -10.85 18.94 2.90
C GLY A 182 -9.37 18.63 2.63
N PRO A 183 -8.72 19.29 1.66
CA PRO A 183 -7.35 18.98 1.27
C PRO A 183 -6.35 19.22 2.42
N ASP A 184 -6.47 20.34 3.14
CA ASP A 184 -5.57 20.69 4.24
C ASP A 184 -5.75 19.77 5.45
N GLY A 185 -7.00 19.35 5.74
CA GLY A 185 -7.29 18.41 6.81
C GLY A 185 -6.71 17.04 6.54
N LEU A 186 -6.86 16.52 5.31
CA LEU A 186 -6.29 15.25 4.91
C LEU A 186 -4.76 15.24 4.98
N ARG A 187 -4.11 16.32 4.55
CA ARG A 187 -2.66 16.48 4.69
C ARG A 187 -2.25 16.44 6.17
N ARG A 188 -2.94 17.19 7.04
CA ARG A 188 -2.66 17.19 8.49
C ARG A 188 -2.85 15.82 9.13
N VAL A 189 -3.80 15.00 8.67
CA VAL A 189 -3.95 13.62 9.14
C VAL A 189 -2.65 12.83 8.91
N GLY A 190 -2.07 12.92 7.71
CA GLY A 190 -0.80 12.26 7.40
C GLY A 190 0.36 12.80 8.25
N GLU A 191 0.49 14.13 8.34
CA GLU A 191 1.54 14.78 9.13
C GLU A 191 1.46 14.38 10.62
N HIS A 192 0.26 14.37 11.21
CA HIS A 192 0.07 13.96 12.60
C HIS A 192 0.34 12.47 12.82
N ALA A 193 -0.03 11.61 11.88
CA ALA A 193 0.26 10.17 11.97
C ALA A 193 1.77 9.91 12.02
N VAL A 194 2.52 10.57 11.13
CA VAL A 194 4.00 10.47 11.08
C VAL A 194 4.63 11.07 12.35
N LEU A 195 4.16 12.22 12.80
CA LEU A 195 4.65 12.85 14.03
C LEU A 195 4.41 11.96 15.25
N ALA A 196 3.20 11.42 15.41
CA ALA A 196 2.84 10.57 16.53
C ALA A 196 3.68 9.27 16.57
N ALA A 197 3.89 8.63 15.40
CA ALA A 197 4.73 7.44 15.32
C ALA A 197 6.18 7.72 15.72
N ASN A 198 6.79 8.80 15.21
CA ASN A 198 8.17 9.17 15.55
C ASN A 198 8.29 9.63 17.01
N TYR A 199 7.29 10.32 17.57
CA TYR A 199 7.26 10.65 18.98
C TYR A 199 7.25 9.39 19.84
N LEU A 200 6.34 8.45 19.56
CA LEU A 200 6.28 7.18 20.30
C LEU A 200 7.59 6.39 20.14
N LEU A 201 8.14 6.29 18.93
CA LEU A 201 9.41 5.65 18.69
C LEU A 201 10.52 6.25 19.56
N SER A 202 10.58 7.58 19.68
CA SER A 202 11.58 8.26 20.53
C SER A 202 11.49 7.90 22.00
N GLN A 203 10.29 7.55 22.50
CA GLN A 203 10.06 7.18 23.90
C GLN A 203 10.44 5.71 24.20
N VAL A 204 10.41 4.83 23.18
CA VAL A 204 10.57 3.38 23.40
C VAL A 204 11.83 2.80 22.77
N ARG A 205 12.55 3.56 21.95
CA ARG A 205 13.71 3.09 21.18
C ARG A 205 14.82 2.46 22.01
N ASP A 206 15.04 2.95 23.23
CA ASP A 206 16.08 2.44 24.12
C ASP A 206 15.68 1.15 24.85
N MET A 207 14.37 0.83 24.86
CA MET A 207 13.82 -0.35 25.52
C MET A 207 13.86 -1.60 24.65
N TYR A 208 13.92 -1.45 23.30
CA TYR A 208 13.82 -2.53 22.34
C TYR A 208 14.97 -2.50 21.34
N ASP A 209 15.16 -3.60 20.60
CA ASP A 209 16.00 -3.53 19.41
C ASP A 209 15.20 -2.87 18.27
N LEU A 210 15.83 -1.93 17.62
CA LEU A 210 15.31 -1.21 16.47
C LEU A 210 16.01 -1.73 15.20
N PRO A 211 15.37 -2.60 14.41
CA PRO A 211 16.00 -3.20 13.23
C PRO A 211 16.43 -2.15 12.20
N TYR A 212 15.65 -1.08 12.08
CA TYR A 212 15.93 0.03 11.18
C TYR A 212 15.93 1.34 11.96
N ASP A 213 17.11 1.80 12.36
CA ASP A 213 17.27 3.02 13.16
C ASP A 213 17.24 4.26 12.24
N ARG A 214 16.04 4.65 11.83
CA ARG A 214 15.77 5.83 11.02
C ARG A 214 14.37 6.39 11.33
N ALA A 215 14.08 7.62 10.87
CA ALA A 215 12.74 8.17 10.95
C ALA A 215 11.75 7.24 10.23
N CYS A 216 10.65 6.96 10.90
CA CYS A 216 9.55 6.19 10.34
C CYS A 216 8.47 7.09 9.75
N MET A 217 7.57 6.50 8.99
CA MET A 217 6.35 7.15 8.54
C MET A 217 5.27 7.03 9.64
N HIS A 218 4.14 6.40 9.38
CA HIS A 218 3.00 6.31 10.31
C HIS A 218 3.08 5.14 11.29
N GLU A 219 4.04 4.25 11.13
CA GLU A 219 4.25 3.06 11.96
C GLU A 219 5.73 2.71 12.01
N PHE A 220 6.11 1.81 12.92
CA PHE A 220 7.48 1.31 13.05
C PHE A 220 7.48 -0.11 13.63
N VAL A 221 8.58 -0.81 13.45
CA VAL A 221 8.76 -2.17 13.95
C VAL A 221 9.84 -2.18 15.04
N LEU A 222 9.51 -2.80 16.16
CA LEU A 222 10.43 -3.10 17.27
C LEU A 222 10.67 -4.61 17.37
N SER A 223 11.87 -5.00 17.76
CA SER A 223 12.18 -6.39 18.04
C SER A 223 12.34 -6.63 19.54
N ALA A 224 11.67 -7.67 20.04
CA ALA A 224 11.76 -8.10 21.43
C ALA A 224 12.95 -9.01 21.71
N ARG A 225 14.03 -9.01 20.90
CA ARG A 225 15.20 -9.87 21.09
C ARG A 225 15.87 -9.70 22.46
N ARG A 226 15.90 -8.46 22.97
CA ARG A 226 16.45 -8.16 24.32
C ARG A 226 15.60 -8.84 25.41
N GLN A 227 14.28 -8.73 25.33
CA GLN A 227 13.33 -9.29 26.29
C GLN A 227 13.30 -10.82 26.23
N GLN A 228 13.47 -11.38 25.04
CA GLN A 228 13.48 -12.83 24.83
C GLN A 228 14.61 -13.52 25.61
N ARG A 229 15.73 -12.84 25.84
CA ARG A 229 16.83 -13.36 26.69
C ARG A 229 16.41 -13.55 28.15
N HIS A 230 15.33 -12.90 28.58
CA HIS A 230 14.71 -13.00 29.89
C HIS A 230 13.40 -13.79 29.87
N GLY A 231 13.15 -14.56 28.82
CA GLY A 231 11.95 -15.40 28.69
C GLY A 231 10.68 -14.68 28.23
N VAL A 232 10.75 -13.38 27.86
CA VAL A 232 9.60 -12.61 27.44
C VAL A 232 9.61 -12.48 25.90
N ARG A 233 8.59 -13.02 25.25
CA ARG A 233 8.44 -12.99 23.79
C ARG A 233 7.61 -11.76 23.35
N ALA A 234 7.70 -11.39 22.08
CA ALA A 234 6.89 -10.32 21.50
C ALA A 234 5.39 -10.53 21.74
N LEU A 235 4.90 -11.78 21.63
CA LEU A 235 3.50 -12.11 21.91
C LEU A 235 3.09 -11.85 23.36
N ASP A 236 3.99 -12.05 24.32
CA ASP A 236 3.71 -11.81 25.74
C ASP A 236 3.59 -10.29 25.99
N ILE A 237 4.43 -9.49 25.33
CA ILE A 237 4.34 -8.02 25.36
C ILE A 237 3.03 -7.57 24.73
N ALA A 238 2.68 -8.09 23.54
CA ALA A 238 1.45 -7.72 22.83
C ALA A 238 0.20 -8.02 23.70
N LYS A 239 0.13 -9.21 24.32
CA LYS A 239 -0.96 -9.56 25.24
C LYS A 239 -1.03 -8.60 26.42
N ARG A 240 0.11 -8.23 27.00
CA ARG A 240 0.12 -7.30 28.13
C ARG A 240 -0.32 -5.89 27.73
N LEU A 241 0.03 -5.44 26.54
CA LEU A 241 -0.47 -4.17 26.01
C LEU A 241 -1.98 -4.18 25.82
N ILE A 242 -2.53 -5.29 25.33
CA ILE A 242 -4.00 -5.47 25.21
C ILE A 242 -4.67 -5.40 26.58
N ASP A 243 -4.11 -6.05 27.63
CA ASP A 243 -4.63 -5.96 29.00
C ASP A 243 -4.66 -4.51 29.52
N LEU A 244 -3.77 -3.66 29.01
CA LEU A 244 -3.69 -2.24 29.34
C LEU A 244 -4.52 -1.34 28.42
N GLY A 245 -5.29 -1.93 27.50
CA GLY A 245 -6.13 -1.21 26.55
C GLY A 245 -5.38 -0.66 25.33
N VAL A 246 -4.14 -1.09 25.10
CA VAL A 246 -3.33 -0.72 23.93
C VAL A 246 -3.29 -1.88 22.94
N TYR A 247 -3.66 -1.62 21.70
CA TYR A 247 -3.56 -2.59 20.60
C TYR A 247 -2.25 -2.35 19.85
N PRO A 248 -1.26 -3.26 19.94
CA PRO A 248 0.05 -3.13 19.31
C PRO A 248 0.02 -3.48 17.84
#